data_2bbc87aa24d2517845bcaab601625e06
#
_entry.id   2bbc87aa24d2517845bcaab601625e06
#
_cell.length_a   1.000
_cell.length_b   1.000
_cell.length_c   1.000
_cell.angle_alpha   90.00
_cell.angle_beta   90.00
_cell.angle_gamma   90.00
#
_symmetry.space_group_name_H-M   'P 1'
#
loop_
_entity.id
_entity.type
_entity.pdbx_description
1 polymer ?
#
loop_
_entity_poly.entity_id
_entity_poly.type
_entity_poly.pdbx_seq_one_letter_code
_entity_poly.pdbx_strand_id
1 'polypeptide(L)'
;MTTLKPRLFETLMAKPNEQRELYEKLKQKAEHPFLKRYAQMGLKEGFFSDMAGALGRMHDTLVDSAWPELIGRNIITVMPTQEAMERFPLDAGAVGYRYAEGAVTRISSKKPTTVDIYTNQLAESSDEWTREYLEDATWNVMSKAIDNVGRALGQNETEAILALYAAVLAADLATGAELAGGAAVASWASLLSLHEAVRRENWRPNVLAINEMQLHQLLNDDKFVKSVYLPSSETDIAQGTIGSVLGMKVQSSTLVPNGTMYAIDTRIASVMLLRRDVTVEDWEDVKNGKYGVRGTTRFGAGILRSKAIARMTNIKQTMT
;
A
#
# COMPACT_ATOMS: atom_id res chain seq x y z
N MET A 1 24.45 -1.96 -5.53
CA MET A 1 23.83 -2.41 -4.25
C MET A 1 24.92 -2.47 -3.20
N THR A 2 25.13 -1.43 -2.46
CA THR A 2 26.21 -1.33 -1.47
C THR A 2 25.59 -0.97 -0.14
N THR A 3 25.54 -1.96 0.68
CA THR A 3 25.17 -2.08 2.07
C THR A 3 25.52 -0.86 2.94
N LEU A 4 24.52 -0.06 3.28
CA LEU A 4 24.63 1.05 4.24
C LEU A 4 24.36 0.62 5.70
N LYS A 5 23.90 -0.61 5.93
CA LYS A 5 23.50 -1.09 7.27
C LYS A 5 24.61 -1.44 8.29
N PRO A 6 25.86 -1.78 7.92
CA PRO A 6 26.88 -2.02 8.95
C PRO A 6 27.48 -0.77 9.58
N ARG A 7 27.40 0.40 8.94
CA ARG A 7 28.07 1.62 9.44
C ARG A 7 27.38 2.32 10.60
N LEU A 8 26.08 2.16 10.76
CA LEU A 8 25.34 2.75 11.89
C LEU A 8 25.62 2.03 13.21
N PHE A 9 25.87 0.72 13.17
CA PHE A 9 26.20 -0.05 14.38
C PHE A 9 27.64 0.21 14.88
N GLU A 10 28.57 0.49 13.97
CA GLU A 10 29.95 0.87 14.30
C GLU A 10 30.04 2.27 14.93
N THR A 11 29.14 3.20 14.51
CA THR A 11 29.10 4.57 15.08
C THR A 11 28.58 4.61 16.52
N LEU A 12 27.73 3.67 16.92
CA LEU A 12 27.21 3.59 18.30
C LEU A 12 28.22 3.02 19.29
N MET A 13 29.22 2.27 18.82
CA MET A 13 30.26 1.64 19.63
C MET A 13 31.64 2.30 19.54
N ALA A 14 31.78 3.32 18.70
CA ALA A 14 33.04 4.02 18.51
C ALA A 14 33.39 4.92 19.72
N LYS A 15 34.68 5.00 20.05
CA LYS A 15 35.18 5.90 21.12
C LYS A 15 34.91 7.36 20.78
N PRO A 16 34.78 8.27 21.75
CA PRO A 16 34.40 9.67 21.52
C PRO A 16 35.23 10.43 20.48
N ASN A 17 36.48 10.08 20.29
CA ASN A 17 37.34 10.70 19.28
C ASN A 17 37.07 10.17 17.86
N GLU A 18 36.68 8.91 17.68
CA GLU A 18 36.31 8.33 16.40
C GLU A 18 34.93 8.82 15.94
N GLN A 19 34.05 9.10 16.87
CA GLN A 19 32.76 9.74 16.60
C GLN A 19 32.95 11.17 16.06
N ARG A 20 33.93 11.92 16.57
CA ARG A 20 34.27 13.25 16.04
C ARG A 20 34.82 13.21 14.62
N GLU A 21 35.70 12.27 14.30
CA GLU A 21 36.23 12.13 12.91
C GLU A 21 35.17 11.69 11.92
N LEU A 22 34.27 10.78 12.30
CA LEU A 22 33.15 10.36 11.49
C LEU A 22 32.16 11.50 11.28
N TYR A 23 31.93 12.31 12.30
CA TYR A 23 31.09 13.49 12.25
C TYR A 23 31.65 14.55 11.28
N GLU A 24 32.95 14.83 11.32
CA GLU A 24 33.60 15.76 10.39
C GLU A 24 33.58 15.23 8.93
N LYS A 25 33.71 13.92 8.71
CA LYS A 25 33.57 13.30 7.40
C LYS A 25 32.14 13.34 6.86
N LEU A 26 31.13 13.22 7.72
CA LEU A 26 29.71 13.37 7.37
C LEU A 26 29.37 14.84 7.10
N LYS A 27 29.94 15.77 7.86
CA LYS A 27 29.81 17.22 7.68
C LYS A 27 30.38 17.69 6.31
N GLN A 28 31.49 17.10 5.87
CA GLN A 28 32.07 17.36 4.54
C GLN A 28 31.23 16.76 3.39
N LYS A 29 30.48 15.68 3.62
CA LYS A 29 29.60 15.05 2.62
C LYS A 29 28.19 15.65 2.56
N ALA A 30 27.73 16.29 3.62
CA ALA A 30 26.45 16.98 3.66
C ALA A 30 26.59 18.35 3.01
N GLU A 31 26.59 18.39 1.68
CA GLU A 31 26.53 19.62 0.87
C GLU A 31 25.18 20.34 0.95
N HIS A 32 24.46 20.23 2.04
CA HIS A 32 23.19 20.92 2.19
C HIS A 32 23.44 22.42 2.44
N PRO A 33 22.95 23.31 1.56
CA PRO A 33 23.21 24.77 1.66
C PRO A 33 22.73 25.39 2.97
N PHE A 34 21.76 24.77 3.61
CA PHE A 34 21.20 25.11 4.91
C PHE A 34 22.23 24.93 6.05
N LEU A 35 22.92 23.80 6.12
CA LEU A 35 23.93 23.55 7.16
C LEU A 35 25.15 24.49 7.06
N LYS A 36 25.55 24.88 5.82
CA LYS A 36 26.61 25.87 5.61
C LYS A 36 26.25 27.27 6.08
N ARG A 37 25.01 27.69 5.92
CA ARG A 37 24.52 29.01 6.28
C ARG A 37 24.41 29.19 7.80
N TYR A 38 24.02 28.14 8.51
CA TYR A 38 23.88 28.15 9.96
C TYR A 38 25.22 27.97 10.70
N ALA A 39 26.15 27.21 10.18
CA ALA A 39 27.52 27.15 10.72
C ALA A 39 28.19 28.53 10.74
N GLN A 40 27.81 29.42 9.82
CA GLN A 40 28.28 30.81 9.78
C GLN A 40 27.62 31.72 10.82
N MET A 41 26.50 31.34 11.42
CA MET A 41 25.79 32.17 12.43
C MET A 41 26.21 31.91 13.86
N GLY A 42 27.20 31.08 14.13
CA GLY A 42 27.82 30.92 15.48
C GLY A 42 26.90 30.26 16.51
N LEU A 43 25.83 29.60 16.08
CA LEU A 43 24.95 28.88 17.00
C LEU A 43 25.61 27.59 17.49
N LYS A 44 25.42 27.24 18.74
CA LYS A 44 26.10 26.11 19.42
C LYS A 44 26.01 24.82 18.64
N GLU A 45 27.16 24.19 18.39
CA GLU A 45 27.32 22.96 17.59
C GLU A 45 26.40 21.79 18.03
N GLY A 46 25.96 21.72 19.27
CA GLY A 46 25.07 20.69 19.81
C GLY A 46 23.68 20.68 19.16
N PHE A 47 23.10 21.84 18.89
CA PHE A 47 21.74 21.95 18.36
C PHE A 47 21.60 21.36 16.93
N PHE A 48 22.61 21.55 16.08
CA PHE A 48 22.59 21.06 14.71
C PHE A 48 22.90 19.58 14.55
N SER A 49 23.78 19.04 15.42
CA SER A 49 24.05 17.61 15.42
C SER A 49 22.80 16.83 15.85
N ASP A 50 22.08 17.38 16.83
CA ASP A 50 20.85 16.77 17.32
C ASP A 50 19.72 16.89 16.28
N MET A 51 19.64 18.01 15.55
CA MET A 51 18.65 18.21 14.49
C MET A 51 18.91 17.34 13.25
N ALA A 52 20.17 17.20 12.80
CA ALA A 52 20.51 16.33 11.69
C ALA A 52 20.28 14.83 12.02
N GLY A 53 20.59 14.42 13.26
CA GLY A 53 20.29 13.09 13.75
C GLY A 53 18.79 12.83 13.93
N ALA A 54 18.04 13.89 14.20
CA ALA A 54 16.59 13.84 14.30
C ALA A 54 15.93 13.72 12.94
N LEU A 55 16.36 14.47 11.93
CA LEU A 55 15.84 14.38 10.56
C LEU A 55 16.05 12.98 9.97
N GLY A 56 17.19 12.34 10.20
CA GLY A 56 17.40 10.95 9.81
C GLY A 56 16.41 9.99 10.48
N ARG A 57 16.19 10.15 11.79
CA ARG A 57 15.21 9.34 12.54
C ARG A 57 13.77 9.65 12.12
N MET A 58 13.48 10.91 11.78
CA MET A 58 12.19 11.32 11.24
C MET A 58 11.86 10.61 9.93
N HIS A 59 12.82 10.54 9.01
CA HIS A 59 12.64 9.81 7.77
C HIS A 59 12.34 8.32 8.01
N ASP A 60 13.15 7.68 8.86
CA ASP A 60 12.95 6.25 9.19
C ASP A 60 11.60 6.02 9.87
N THR A 61 11.21 6.89 10.79
CA THR A 61 9.90 6.81 11.47
C THR A 61 8.75 7.02 10.50
N LEU A 62 8.86 7.97 9.58
CA LEU A 62 7.81 8.22 8.59
C LEU A 62 7.61 7.05 7.65
N VAL A 63 8.69 6.42 7.18
CA VAL A 63 8.62 5.21 6.34
C VAL A 63 7.97 4.07 7.11
N ASP A 64 8.37 3.84 8.34
CA ASP A 64 7.82 2.78 9.18
C ASP A 64 6.34 3.02 9.49
N SER A 65 5.94 4.26 9.76
CA SER A 65 4.53 4.61 10.01
C SER A 65 3.64 4.47 8.78
N ALA A 66 4.18 4.69 7.58
CA ALA A 66 3.43 4.52 6.34
C ALA A 66 3.14 3.05 6.02
N TRP A 67 4.09 2.14 6.31
CA TRP A 67 3.96 0.72 6.00
C TRP A 67 2.74 0.01 6.63
N PRO A 68 2.44 0.18 7.91
CA PRO A 68 1.27 -0.46 8.53
C PRO A 68 -0.06 -0.03 7.92
N GLU A 69 -0.16 1.19 7.41
CA GLU A 69 -1.37 1.75 6.82
C GLU A 69 -1.50 1.47 5.30
N LEU A 70 -0.45 0.97 4.66
CA LEU A 70 -0.42 0.66 3.23
C LEU A 70 -1.11 -0.67 2.88
N ILE A 71 -2.38 -0.83 3.27
CA ILE A 71 -3.18 -2.02 2.96
C ILE A 71 -3.35 -2.17 1.44
N GLY A 72 -3.41 -1.07 0.71
CA GLY A 72 -3.52 -1.05 -0.75
C GLY A 72 -2.45 -1.88 -1.44
N ARG A 73 -1.21 -1.84 -0.99
CA ARG A 73 -0.10 -2.64 -1.57
C ARG A 73 -0.26 -4.15 -1.38
N ASN A 74 -1.11 -4.59 -0.45
CA ASN A 74 -1.41 -6.01 -0.25
C ASN A 74 -2.45 -6.54 -1.22
N ILE A 75 -3.28 -5.67 -1.80
CA ILE A 75 -4.38 -6.03 -2.70
C ILE A 75 -4.06 -5.78 -4.18
N ILE A 76 -2.87 -5.24 -4.50
CA ILE A 76 -2.41 -4.95 -5.86
C ILE A 76 -0.96 -5.40 -6.03
N THR A 77 -0.56 -5.77 -7.25
CA THR A 77 0.85 -6.05 -7.54
C THR A 77 1.60 -4.74 -7.75
N VAL A 78 2.66 -4.51 -6.97
CA VAL A 78 3.49 -3.30 -7.07
C VAL A 78 4.70 -3.56 -7.95
N MET A 79 4.92 -2.71 -8.94
CA MET A 79 6.08 -2.72 -9.84
C MET A 79 6.81 -1.38 -9.79
N PRO A 80 8.09 -1.36 -9.40
CA PRO A 80 8.88 -0.13 -9.46
C PRO A 80 9.17 0.22 -10.93
N THR A 81 9.04 1.50 -11.30
CA THR A 81 9.35 2.01 -12.64
C THR A 81 10.02 3.37 -12.56
N GLN A 82 10.79 3.72 -13.60
CA GLN A 82 11.33 5.06 -13.79
C GLN A 82 10.60 5.83 -14.89
N GLU A 83 9.74 5.13 -15.64
CA GLU A 83 9.02 5.69 -16.77
C GLU A 83 7.75 6.44 -16.34
N ALA A 84 7.31 7.36 -17.17
CA ALA A 84 6.07 8.09 -16.95
C ALA A 84 4.83 7.25 -17.31
N MET A 85 5.00 6.25 -18.17
CA MET A 85 3.96 5.36 -18.64
C MET A 85 4.57 4.00 -18.96
N GLU A 86 3.87 2.94 -18.59
CA GLU A 86 4.18 1.59 -19.05
C GLU A 86 3.03 0.97 -19.81
N ARG A 87 3.36 0.22 -20.86
CA ARG A 87 2.42 -0.46 -21.73
C ARG A 87 2.42 -1.95 -21.47
N PHE A 88 1.28 -2.48 -21.08
CA PHE A 88 1.08 -3.89 -20.79
C PHE A 88 0.33 -4.57 -21.97
N PRO A 89 0.97 -5.49 -22.71
CA PRO A 89 0.28 -6.26 -23.71
C PRO A 89 -0.59 -7.33 -23.04
N LEU A 90 -1.87 -7.36 -23.40
CA LEU A 90 -2.82 -8.36 -22.94
C LEU A 90 -3.02 -9.42 -24.02
N ASP A 91 -2.50 -10.63 -23.81
CA ASP A 91 -2.75 -11.76 -24.71
C ASP A 91 -4.03 -12.51 -24.32
N ALA A 92 -4.81 -12.89 -25.31
CA ALA A 92 -6.02 -13.68 -25.13
C ALA A 92 -5.76 -15.20 -25.01
N GLY A 93 -4.51 -15.62 -24.96
CA GLY A 93 -4.12 -17.04 -24.92
C GLY A 93 -4.21 -17.73 -26.29
N ALA A 94 -3.63 -18.91 -26.46
CA ALA A 94 -3.69 -19.69 -27.69
C ALA A 94 -4.93 -20.56 -27.70
N VAL A 95 -5.53 -20.72 -28.88
CA VAL A 95 -6.65 -21.65 -29.09
C VAL A 95 -6.10 -22.95 -29.68
N GLY A 96 -6.29 -24.06 -28.96
CA GLY A 96 -5.95 -25.37 -29.43
C GLY A 96 -7.07 -25.96 -30.27
N TYR A 97 -6.73 -26.52 -31.42
CA TYR A 97 -7.68 -27.23 -32.30
C TYR A 97 -7.33 -28.71 -32.35
N ARG A 98 -8.36 -29.55 -32.31
CA ARG A 98 -8.22 -30.96 -32.67
C ARG A 98 -8.41 -31.09 -34.18
N TYR A 99 -7.51 -31.80 -34.83
CA TYR A 99 -7.63 -32.05 -36.29
C TYR A 99 -7.35 -33.54 -36.59
N ALA A 100 -7.89 -34.00 -37.68
CA ALA A 100 -7.64 -35.35 -38.17
C ALA A 100 -6.29 -35.41 -38.89
N GLU A 101 -5.72 -36.59 -38.98
CA GLU A 101 -4.49 -36.84 -39.73
C GLU A 101 -4.62 -36.35 -41.18
N GLY A 102 -3.63 -35.57 -41.64
CA GLY A 102 -3.65 -34.98 -42.99
C GLY A 102 -4.50 -33.70 -43.17
N ALA A 103 -5.18 -33.23 -42.15
CA ALA A 103 -5.93 -31.97 -42.22
C ALA A 103 -5.03 -30.73 -42.13
N VAL A 104 -5.45 -29.66 -42.80
CA VAL A 104 -4.73 -28.37 -42.78
C VAL A 104 -4.78 -27.73 -41.39
N THR A 105 -3.62 -27.32 -40.87
CA THR A 105 -3.51 -26.63 -39.57
C THR A 105 -4.22 -25.29 -39.60
N ARG A 106 -5.11 -25.04 -38.63
CA ARG A 106 -5.77 -23.75 -38.45
C ARG A 106 -4.87 -22.81 -37.67
N ILE A 107 -4.60 -21.64 -38.22
CA ILE A 107 -3.83 -20.58 -37.59
C ILE A 107 -4.81 -19.53 -37.07
N SER A 108 -4.77 -19.23 -35.77
CA SER A 108 -5.53 -18.11 -35.22
C SER A 108 -4.66 -16.86 -35.24
N SER A 109 -5.07 -15.84 -36.00
CA SER A 109 -4.44 -14.52 -35.92
C SER A 109 -4.98 -13.77 -34.70
N LYS A 110 -4.08 -13.26 -33.87
CA LYS A 110 -4.42 -12.50 -32.68
C LYS A 110 -3.86 -11.08 -32.77
N LYS A 111 -4.69 -10.12 -32.37
CA LYS A 111 -4.24 -8.76 -32.15
C LYS A 111 -4.11 -8.58 -30.63
N PRO A 112 -2.91 -8.35 -30.08
CA PRO A 112 -2.75 -8.05 -28.66
C PRO A 112 -3.47 -6.74 -28.37
N THR A 113 -4.26 -6.73 -27.30
CA THR A 113 -4.78 -5.49 -26.70
C THR A 113 -3.74 -4.95 -25.74
N THR A 114 -3.55 -3.66 -25.68
CA THR A 114 -2.60 -3.04 -24.76
C THR A 114 -3.33 -2.16 -23.75
N VAL A 115 -2.85 -2.15 -22.53
CA VAL A 115 -3.28 -1.22 -21.48
C VAL A 115 -2.10 -0.36 -21.13
N ASP A 116 -2.30 0.95 -21.22
CA ASP A 116 -1.29 1.96 -20.85
C ASP A 116 -1.59 2.47 -19.45
N ILE A 117 -0.62 2.38 -18.55
CA ILE A 117 -0.73 2.86 -17.17
C ILE A 117 0.25 4.02 -16.99
N TYR A 118 -0.27 5.15 -16.50
CA TYR A 118 0.49 6.38 -16.31
C TYR A 118 0.82 6.57 -14.82
N THR A 119 2.07 6.96 -14.51
CA THR A 119 2.51 7.32 -13.15
C THR A 119 2.22 8.80 -12.87
N ASN A 120 0.95 9.19 -12.93
CA ASN A 120 0.50 10.58 -12.84
C ASN A 120 -0.12 10.95 -11.49
N GLN A 121 -0.30 9.98 -10.60
CA GLN A 121 -0.82 10.23 -9.26
C GLN A 121 0.32 10.65 -8.34
N LEU A 122 0.17 11.81 -7.71
CA LEU A 122 1.07 12.33 -6.70
C LEU A 122 0.27 12.45 -5.41
N ALA A 123 0.62 11.66 -4.40
CA ALA A 123 0.10 11.84 -3.07
C ALA A 123 1.09 12.66 -2.23
N GLU A 124 0.55 13.59 -1.49
CA GLU A 124 1.28 14.51 -0.65
C GLU A 124 0.57 14.64 0.69
N SER A 125 1.34 14.69 1.75
CA SER A 125 0.88 15.09 3.07
C SER A 125 1.95 15.95 3.71
N SER A 126 1.55 17.03 4.35
CA SER A 126 2.46 17.92 5.05
C SER A 126 1.86 18.37 6.37
N ASP A 127 2.71 18.58 7.34
CA ASP A 127 2.37 19.19 8.62
C ASP A 127 3.31 20.36 8.89
N GLU A 128 2.81 21.44 9.52
CA GLU A 128 3.56 22.65 9.77
C GLU A 128 3.41 23.14 11.21
N TRP A 129 4.46 23.81 11.70
CA TRP A 129 4.51 24.39 13.04
C TRP A 129 5.07 25.81 12.99
N THR A 130 4.69 26.63 13.95
CA THR A 130 5.36 27.88 14.20
C THR A 130 6.65 27.64 15.00
N ARG A 131 7.59 28.58 14.89
CA ARG A 131 8.86 28.52 15.60
C ARG A 131 8.65 28.48 17.12
N GLU A 132 7.75 29.32 17.60
CA GLU A 132 7.41 29.41 19.03
C GLU A 132 6.85 28.09 19.55
N TYR A 133 6.00 27.44 18.75
CA TYR A 133 5.44 26.12 19.09
C TYR A 133 6.52 25.05 19.19
N LEU A 134 7.53 25.09 18.32
CA LEU A 134 8.67 24.16 18.39
C LEU A 134 9.59 24.43 19.58
N GLU A 135 9.77 25.70 19.98
CA GLU A 135 10.58 26.08 21.14
C GLU A 135 9.90 25.61 22.44
N ASP A 136 8.57 25.63 22.50
CA ASP A 136 7.78 25.20 23.66
C ASP A 136 7.45 23.70 23.64
N ALA A 137 7.50 23.07 22.46
CA ALA A 137 7.08 21.68 22.27
C ALA A 137 8.18 20.68 22.66
N THR A 138 7.75 19.59 23.26
CA THR A 138 8.60 18.42 23.47
C THR A 138 8.74 17.61 22.17
N TRP A 139 9.82 16.83 22.07
CA TRP A 139 10.09 15.93 20.94
C TRP A 139 8.92 15.04 20.52
N ASN A 140 8.00 14.70 21.44
CA ASN A 140 6.84 13.88 21.20
C ASN A 140 5.84 14.48 20.20
N VAL A 141 5.77 15.80 20.08
CA VAL A 141 4.85 16.47 19.13
C VAL A 141 5.31 16.27 17.71
N MET A 142 6.61 16.38 17.48
CA MET A 142 7.22 16.21 16.18
C MET A 142 7.08 14.77 15.67
N SER A 143 7.33 13.78 16.54
CA SER A 143 7.12 12.37 16.22
C SER A 143 5.67 12.07 15.83
N LYS A 144 4.71 12.60 16.58
CA LYS A 144 3.28 12.42 16.27
C LYS A 144 2.87 13.01 14.91
N ALA A 145 3.42 14.14 14.55
CA ALA A 145 3.11 14.77 13.28
C ALA A 145 3.68 13.96 12.09
N ILE A 146 4.87 13.39 12.24
CA ILE A 146 5.46 12.49 11.26
C ILE A 146 4.61 11.24 11.09
N ASP A 147 4.17 10.65 12.20
CA ASP A 147 3.26 9.50 12.19
C ASP A 147 1.94 9.84 11.48
N ASN A 148 1.41 11.03 11.70
CA ASN A 148 0.19 11.50 11.02
C ASN A 148 0.39 11.67 9.52
N VAL A 149 1.51 12.25 9.09
CA VAL A 149 1.86 12.41 7.66
C VAL A 149 2.01 11.03 6.99
N GLY A 150 2.71 10.10 7.64
CA GLY A 150 2.86 8.72 7.15
C GLY A 150 1.52 8.00 7.01
N ARG A 151 0.67 8.12 8.02
CA ARG A 151 -0.68 7.55 8.01
C ARG A 151 -1.54 8.14 6.90
N ALA A 152 -1.52 9.44 6.71
CA ALA A 152 -2.28 10.12 5.67
C ALA A 152 -1.85 9.69 4.26
N LEU A 153 -0.53 9.52 4.02
CA LEU A 153 -0.02 8.99 2.74
C LEU A 153 -0.49 7.57 2.48
N GLY A 154 -0.41 6.68 3.48
CA GLY A 154 -0.89 5.31 3.37
C GLY A 154 -2.40 5.21 3.10
N GLN A 155 -3.18 6.08 3.73
CA GLN A 155 -4.62 6.18 3.47
C GLN A 155 -4.90 6.63 2.04
N ASN A 156 -4.28 7.72 1.56
CA ASN A 156 -4.45 8.22 0.20
C ASN A 156 -4.11 7.17 -0.86
N GLU A 157 -3.03 6.43 -0.67
CA GLU A 157 -2.64 5.33 -1.57
C GLU A 157 -3.69 4.22 -1.59
N THR A 158 -4.15 3.80 -0.40
CA THR A 158 -5.17 2.76 -0.27
C THR A 158 -6.51 3.20 -0.87
N GLU A 159 -6.93 4.44 -0.62
CA GLU A 159 -8.16 5.01 -1.19
C GLU A 159 -8.10 5.06 -2.72
N ALA A 160 -6.95 5.47 -3.30
CA ALA A 160 -6.76 5.50 -4.75
C ALA A 160 -6.89 4.09 -5.37
N ILE A 161 -6.32 3.07 -4.73
CA ILE A 161 -6.41 1.70 -5.19
C ILE A 161 -7.85 1.15 -5.06
N LEU A 162 -8.52 1.41 -3.94
CA LEU A 162 -9.91 1.00 -3.75
C LEU A 162 -10.86 1.71 -4.72
N ALA A 163 -10.63 3.00 -4.99
CA ALA A 163 -11.37 3.75 -6.00
C ALA A 163 -11.20 3.15 -7.40
N LEU A 164 -9.98 2.69 -7.74
CA LEU A 164 -9.72 1.97 -8.98
C LEU A 164 -10.57 0.70 -9.09
N TYR A 165 -10.65 -0.11 -8.03
CA TYR A 165 -11.49 -1.32 -8.03
C TYR A 165 -12.99 -1.00 -8.05
N ALA A 166 -13.40 0.07 -7.37
CA ALA A 166 -14.79 0.52 -7.40
C ALA A 166 -15.22 1.06 -8.77
N ALA A 167 -14.30 1.63 -9.54
CA ALA A 167 -14.54 2.15 -10.89
C ALA A 167 -14.71 1.06 -11.96
N VAL A 168 -14.39 -0.20 -11.67
CA VAL A 168 -14.61 -1.31 -12.62
C VAL A 168 -16.10 -1.45 -12.88
N LEU A 169 -16.50 -1.42 -14.16
CA LEU A 169 -17.90 -1.60 -14.53
C LEU A 169 -18.39 -2.99 -14.15
N ALA A 170 -19.64 -3.09 -13.73
CA ALA A 170 -20.25 -4.35 -13.34
C ALA A 170 -20.17 -5.42 -14.43
N ALA A 171 -20.36 -5.02 -15.70
CA ALA A 171 -20.27 -5.89 -16.87
C ALA A 171 -18.87 -6.48 -17.11
N ASP A 172 -17.83 -5.82 -16.61
CA ASP A 172 -16.44 -6.24 -16.78
C ASP A 172 -15.93 -7.13 -15.65
N LEU A 173 -16.69 -7.26 -14.55
CA LEU A 173 -16.34 -8.14 -13.44
C LEU A 173 -16.40 -9.63 -13.83
N ALA A 174 -15.88 -10.49 -12.97
CA ALA A 174 -15.75 -11.94 -13.18
C ALA A 174 -17.04 -12.63 -13.69
N THR A 175 -18.20 -12.25 -13.15
CA THR A 175 -19.51 -12.81 -13.56
C THR A 175 -20.22 -11.98 -14.62
N GLY A 176 -19.64 -10.87 -15.08
CA GLY A 176 -20.34 -9.89 -15.91
C GLY A 176 -21.40 -9.09 -15.16
N ALA A 177 -21.42 -9.18 -13.83
CA ALA A 177 -22.30 -8.45 -12.93
C ALA A 177 -21.71 -8.37 -11.52
N GLU A 178 -22.17 -7.43 -10.71
CA GLU A 178 -21.92 -7.44 -9.28
C GLU A 178 -22.70 -8.56 -8.61
N LEU A 179 -22.09 -9.23 -7.64
CA LEU A 179 -22.80 -10.17 -6.79
C LEU A 179 -23.62 -9.39 -5.76
N ALA A 180 -24.90 -9.69 -5.68
CA ALA A 180 -25.77 -9.04 -4.71
C ALA A 180 -25.71 -9.79 -3.37
N GLY A 181 -25.33 -9.09 -2.30
CA GLY A 181 -25.37 -9.63 -0.93
C GLY A 181 -26.79 -9.75 -0.38
N GLY A 182 -27.80 -9.20 -1.07
CA GLY A 182 -29.22 -9.31 -0.69
C GLY A 182 -29.58 -8.64 0.62
N ALA A 183 -28.81 -7.65 1.07
CA ALA A 183 -28.90 -7.04 2.40
C ALA A 183 -28.79 -8.07 3.55
N ALA A 184 -28.20 -9.22 3.28
CA ALA A 184 -27.90 -10.24 4.28
C ALA A 184 -26.54 -10.00 4.93
N VAL A 185 -26.33 -10.58 6.09
CA VAL A 185 -25.04 -10.56 6.81
C VAL A 185 -24.01 -11.35 6.00
N ALA A 186 -22.76 -10.88 6.00
CA ALA A 186 -21.66 -11.62 5.38
C ALA A 186 -21.55 -13.01 6.01
N SER A 187 -21.47 -14.04 5.19
CA SER A 187 -21.46 -15.43 5.61
C SER A 187 -20.53 -16.27 4.75
N TRP A 188 -20.32 -17.51 5.14
CA TRP A 188 -19.57 -18.48 4.35
C TRP A 188 -20.10 -18.62 2.91
N ALA A 189 -21.43 -18.56 2.72
CA ALA A 189 -22.03 -18.63 1.38
C ALA A 189 -21.63 -17.44 0.51
N SER A 190 -21.54 -16.25 1.09
CA SER A 190 -21.08 -15.04 0.39
C SER A 190 -19.64 -15.20 -0.09
N LEU A 191 -18.76 -15.77 0.74
CA LEU A 191 -17.36 -16.02 0.38
C LEU A 191 -17.23 -17.08 -0.71
N LEU A 192 -18.02 -18.15 -0.65
CA LEU A 192 -18.05 -19.18 -1.70
C LEU A 192 -18.49 -18.60 -3.03
N SER A 193 -19.51 -17.74 -3.03
CA SER A 193 -20.00 -17.08 -4.27
C SER A 193 -18.93 -16.18 -4.89
N LEU A 194 -18.21 -15.40 -4.08
CA LEU A 194 -17.10 -14.56 -4.54
C LEU A 194 -15.96 -15.40 -5.11
N HIS A 195 -15.57 -16.45 -4.39
CA HIS A 195 -14.51 -17.35 -4.83
C HIS A 195 -14.89 -18.07 -6.13
N GLU A 196 -16.13 -18.60 -6.22
CA GLU A 196 -16.65 -19.28 -7.41
C GLU A 196 -16.65 -18.33 -8.62
N ALA A 197 -17.06 -17.09 -8.46
CA ALA A 197 -17.14 -16.11 -9.52
C ALA A 197 -15.79 -15.96 -10.26
N VAL A 198 -14.70 -15.77 -9.52
CA VAL A 198 -13.36 -15.64 -10.09
C VAL A 198 -12.85 -16.98 -10.66
N ARG A 199 -13.17 -18.10 -9.99
CA ARG A 199 -12.76 -19.44 -10.44
C ARG A 199 -13.45 -19.85 -11.74
N ARG A 200 -14.68 -19.42 -11.97
CA ARG A 200 -15.42 -19.67 -13.20
C ARG A 200 -14.74 -19.07 -14.43
N GLU A 201 -14.06 -17.94 -14.28
CA GLU A 201 -13.23 -17.29 -15.30
C GLU A 201 -11.81 -17.91 -15.40
N ASN A 202 -11.54 -19.02 -14.72
CA ASN A 202 -10.25 -19.73 -14.65
C ASN A 202 -9.13 -18.97 -13.90
N TRP A 203 -9.45 -17.94 -13.12
CA TRP A 203 -8.51 -17.24 -12.25
C TRP A 203 -8.53 -17.82 -10.83
N ARG A 204 -7.50 -17.52 -10.05
CA ARG A 204 -7.38 -17.99 -8.67
C ARG A 204 -7.29 -16.78 -7.74
N PRO A 205 -8.39 -16.39 -7.08
CA PRO A 205 -8.32 -15.28 -6.14
C PRO A 205 -7.39 -15.65 -4.98
N ASN A 206 -6.51 -14.73 -4.64
CA ASN A 206 -5.52 -14.91 -3.57
C ASN A 206 -5.69 -13.89 -2.43
N VAL A 207 -6.48 -12.83 -2.65
CA VAL A 207 -6.77 -11.82 -1.65
C VAL A 207 -8.27 -11.56 -1.57
N LEU A 208 -8.75 -11.43 -0.35
CA LEU A 208 -10.10 -10.99 0.00
C LEU A 208 -9.99 -9.65 0.71
N ALA A 209 -10.46 -8.58 0.10
CA ALA A 209 -10.54 -7.26 0.72
C ALA A 209 -11.95 -7.01 1.26
N ILE A 210 -12.06 -6.73 2.56
CA ILE A 210 -13.33 -6.56 3.27
C ILE A 210 -13.28 -5.37 4.22
N ASN A 211 -14.44 -4.82 4.55
CA ASN A 211 -14.54 -3.85 5.64
C ASN A 211 -14.54 -4.55 7.01
N GLU A 212 -14.08 -3.86 8.04
CA GLU A 212 -14.04 -4.36 9.41
C GLU A 212 -15.42 -4.86 9.90
N MET A 213 -16.51 -4.20 9.49
CA MET A 213 -17.86 -4.64 9.84
C MET A 213 -18.17 -6.03 9.28
N GLN A 214 -17.81 -6.29 8.01
CA GLN A 214 -18.01 -7.61 7.40
C GLN A 214 -17.07 -8.65 7.99
N LEU A 215 -15.87 -8.27 8.43
CA LEU A 215 -14.99 -9.16 9.20
C LEU A 215 -15.66 -9.62 10.49
N HIS A 216 -16.24 -8.70 11.26
CA HIS A 216 -16.96 -9.05 12.48
C HIS A 216 -18.20 -9.91 12.20
N GLN A 217 -18.91 -9.68 11.09
CA GLN A 217 -20.02 -10.53 10.68
C GLN A 217 -19.56 -11.96 10.39
N LEU A 218 -18.41 -12.13 9.69
CA LEU A 218 -17.84 -13.45 9.44
C LEU A 218 -17.39 -14.13 10.73
N LEU A 219 -16.76 -13.41 11.65
CA LEU A 219 -16.38 -13.94 12.96
C LEU A 219 -17.59 -14.39 13.81
N ASN A 220 -18.77 -13.84 13.56
CA ASN A 220 -20.03 -14.26 14.20
C ASN A 220 -20.69 -15.46 13.51
N ASP A 221 -20.23 -15.90 12.34
CA ASP A 221 -20.73 -17.10 11.66
C ASP A 221 -20.17 -18.37 12.35
N ASP A 222 -21.04 -19.27 12.77
CA ASP A 222 -20.71 -20.55 13.42
C ASP A 222 -19.64 -21.36 12.69
N LYS A 223 -19.54 -21.21 11.36
CA LYS A 223 -18.55 -21.93 10.55
C LYS A 223 -17.13 -21.44 10.75
N PHE A 224 -16.96 -20.20 11.21
CA PHE A 224 -15.64 -19.65 11.54
C PHE A 224 -15.29 -19.84 13.03
N VAL A 225 -16.30 -19.90 13.91
CA VAL A 225 -16.09 -20.05 15.35
C VAL A 225 -15.78 -21.49 15.75
N LYS A 226 -16.40 -22.46 15.06
CA LYS A 226 -16.19 -23.88 15.40
C LYS A 226 -14.91 -24.41 14.74
N SER A 227 -13.93 -24.77 15.55
CA SER A 227 -12.64 -25.37 15.14
C SER A 227 -12.78 -26.65 14.30
N VAL A 228 -13.97 -27.24 14.24
CA VAL A 228 -14.29 -28.41 13.41
C VAL A 228 -14.22 -28.08 11.91
N TYR A 229 -14.42 -26.81 11.52
CA TYR A 229 -14.50 -26.41 10.11
C TYR A 229 -13.23 -25.74 9.57
N LEU A 230 -12.36 -25.25 10.46
CA LEU A 230 -11.13 -24.58 10.08
C LEU A 230 -9.96 -25.16 10.87
N PRO A 231 -8.80 -25.45 10.22
CA PRO A 231 -7.58 -25.81 10.93
C PRO A 231 -7.19 -24.67 11.88
N SER A 232 -6.86 -24.99 13.10
CA SER A 232 -6.61 -24.07 14.21
C SER A 232 -5.45 -23.07 14.00
N SER A 233 -4.71 -23.17 12.89
CA SER A 233 -3.56 -22.33 12.61
C SER A 233 -3.85 -21.08 11.79
N GLU A 234 -5.03 -20.97 11.18
CA GLU A 234 -5.33 -19.88 10.24
C GLU A 234 -6.36 -18.86 10.77
N THR A 235 -7.03 -19.18 11.88
CA THR A 235 -8.01 -18.32 12.52
C THR A 235 -7.64 -18.13 13.97
N ASP A 236 -7.22 -16.95 14.35
CA ASP A 236 -7.01 -16.61 15.76
C ASP A 236 -8.18 -15.75 16.26
N ILE A 237 -9.21 -16.43 16.76
CA ILE A 237 -10.41 -15.80 17.31
C ILE A 237 -10.06 -14.93 18.51
N ALA A 238 -9.04 -15.29 19.28
CA ALA A 238 -8.59 -14.53 20.42
C ALA A 238 -8.00 -13.16 20.01
N GLN A 239 -7.42 -13.09 18.81
CA GLN A 239 -6.90 -11.86 18.23
C GLN A 239 -7.89 -11.16 17.30
N GLY A 240 -9.06 -11.74 17.05
CA GLY A 240 -10.07 -11.16 16.18
C GLY A 240 -9.68 -11.12 14.70
N THR A 241 -8.74 -11.99 14.26
CA THR A 241 -8.24 -12.00 12.89
C THR A 241 -8.58 -13.31 12.17
N ILE A 242 -8.88 -13.19 10.89
CA ILE A 242 -9.00 -14.33 9.97
C ILE A 242 -7.80 -14.24 9.01
N GLY A 243 -6.86 -15.18 9.09
CA GLY A 243 -5.64 -15.15 8.29
C GLY A 243 -5.90 -15.42 6.81
N SER A 244 -6.47 -16.60 6.49
CA SER A 244 -6.84 -16.97 5.13
C SER A 244 -8.13 -17.80 5.08
N VAL A 245 -8.88 -17.64 3.99
CA VAL A 245 -10.13 -18.35 3.72
C VAL A 245 -10.17 -18.77 2.27
N LEU A 246 -10.43 -20.05 1.99
CA LEU A 246 -10.47 -20.59 0.61
C LEU A 246 -9.19 -20.30 -0.19
N GLY A 247 -8.03 -20.19 0.48
CA GLY A 247 -6.75 -19.81 -0.13
C GLY A 247 -6.61 -18.32 -0.45
N MET A 248 -7.56 -17.49 0.00
CA MET A 248 -7.50 -16.02 -0.09
C MET A 248 -7.03 -15.46 1.23
N LYS A 249 -5.99 -14.63 1.21
CA LYS A 249 -5.55 -13.84 2.38
C LYS A 249 -6.58 -12.76 2.67
N VAL A 250 -7.09 -12.73 3.89
CA VAL A 250 -8.06 -11.71 4.30
C VAL A 250 -7.32 -10.42 4.64
N GLN A 251 -7.77 -9.32 4.03
CA GLN A 251 -7.29 -7.96 4.28
C GLN A 251 -8.49 -7.11 4.67
N SER A 252 -8.57 -6.74 5.93
CA SER A 252 -9.63 -5.87 6.43
C SER A 252 -9.13 -4.44 6.54
N SER A 253 -10.01 -3.51 6.21
CA SER A 253 -9.74 -2.08 6.35
C SER A 253 -11.04 -1.30 6.46
N THR A 254 -11.04 -0.27 7.28
CA THR A 254 -12.16 0.69 7.36
C THR A 254 -12.33 1.52 6.10
N LEU A 255 -11.29 1.60 5.24
CA LEU A 255 -11.33 2.30 3.96
C LEU A 255 -12.11 1.54 2.88
N VAL A 256 -12.27 0.22 3.01
CA VAL A 256 -13.15 -0.55 2.14
C VAL A 256 -14.60 -0.10 2.39
N PRO A 257 -15.39 0.23 1.35
CA PRO A 257 -16.77 0.64 1.53
C PRO A 257 -17.59 -0.40 2.33
N ASN A 258 -18.27 0.06 3.36
CA ASN A 258 -19.11 -0.82 4.18
C ASN A 258 -20.21 -1.49 3.34
N GLY A 259 -20.40 -2.77 3.51
CA GLY A 259 -21.32 -3.57 2.71
C GLY A 259 -20.75 -4.07 1.39
N THR A 260 -19.44 -3.93 1.18
CA THR A 260 -18.75 -4.38 -0.03
C THR A 260 -17.60 -5.33 0.30
N MET A 261 -17.43 -6.36 -0.52
CA MET A 261 -16.31 -7.29 -0.47
C MET A 261 -15.73 -7.50 -1.85
N TYR A 262 -14.41 -7.65 -1.93
CA TYR A 262 -13.68 -7.92 -3.17
C TYR A 262 -12.87 -9.20 -3.04
N ALA A 263 -13.02 -10.12 -4.01
CA ALA A 263 -12.11 -11.23 -4.20
C ALA A 263 -11.26 -10.97 -5.45
N ILE A 264 -9.96 -10.97 -5.30
CA ILE A 264 -9.01 -10.48 -6.31
C ILE A 264 -7.91 -11.51 -6.53
N ASP A 265 -7.55 -11.77 -7.78
CA ASP A 265 -6.28 -12.39 -8.16
C ASP A 265 -5.24 -11.29 -8.41
N THR A 266 -4.52 -10.87 -7.39
CA THR A 266 -3.61 -9.72 -7.44
C THR A 266 -2.50 -9.86 -8.47
N ARG A 267 -2.13 -11.09 -8.84
CA ARG A 267 -1.04 -11.35 -9.80
C ARG A 267 -1.34 -10.86 -11.21
N ILE A 268 -2.64 -10.73 -11.55
CA ILE A 268 -3.09 -10.52 -12.93
C ILE A 268 -4.12 -9.40 -13.03
N ALA A 269 -4.90 -9.17 -11.97
CA ALA A 269 -6.03 -8.24 -11.99
C ALA A 269 -5.58 -6.80 -12.23
N SER A 270 -4.54 -6.37 -11.52
CA SER A 270 -4.14 -4.97 -11.47
C SER A 270 -2.66 -4.80 -11.15
N VAL A 271 -2.12 -3.69 -11.56
CA VAL A 271 -0.73 -3.30 -11.31
C VAL A 271 -0.69 -1.87 -10.82
N MET A 272 0.14 -1.63 -9.81
CA MET A 272 0.54 -0.32 -9.36
C MET A 272 2.00 -0.07 -9.78
N LEU A 273 2.22 0.97 -10.55
CA LEU A 273 3.53 1.45 -10.94
C LEU A 273 4.02 2.44 -9.89
N LEU A 274 5.09 2.12 -9.22
CA LEU A 274 5.70 2.97 -8.21
C LEU A 274 6.91 3.68 -8.81
N ARG A 275 6.78 4.97 -9.12
CA ARG A 275 7.88 5.77 -9.69
C ARG A 275 8.76 6.38 -8.63
N ARG A 276 8.18 6.85 -7.54
CA ARG A 276 8.87 7.36 -6.37
C ARG A 276 8.15 6.86 -5.13
N ASP A 277 8.87 6.15 -4.29
CA ASP A 277 8.36 5.73 -3.00
C ASP A 277 8.27 6.91 -2.03
N VAL A 278 7.79 6.70 -0.82
CA VAL A 278 7.66 7.75 0.18
C VAL A 278 8.99 8.47 0.36
N THR A 279 9.01 9.75 0.06
CA THR A 279 10.15 10.65 0.30
C THR A 279 9.72 11.73 1.26
N VAL A 280 10.59 12.01 2.22
CA VAL A 280 10.38 13.04 3.23
C VAL A 280 11.29 14.21 2.95
N GLU A 281 10.72 15.40 2.93
CA GLU A 281 11.41 16.66 2.75
C GLU A 281 11.00 17.58 3.91
N ASP A 282 11.98 18.23 4.51
CA ASP A 282 11.78 19.32 5.44
C ASP A 282 11.71 20.64 4.69
N TRP A 283 10.95 21.57 5.18
CA TRP A 283 10.85 22.90 4.61
C TRP A 283 10.73 23.98 5.70
N GLU A 284 11.22 25.17 5.37
CA GLU A 284 11.18 26.33 6.23
C GLU A 284 10.61 27.53 5.46
N ASP A 285 9.61 28.18 6.03
CA ASP A 285 9.14 29.50 5.60
C ASP A 285 9.68 30.57 6.52
N VAL A 286 10.81 31.14 6.13
CA VAL A 286 11.49 32.18 6.89
C VAL A 286 10.64 33.45 7.07
N LYS A 287 9.71 33.74 6.13
CA LYS A 287 8.87 34.94 6.21
C LYS A 287 7.84 34.85 7.31
N ASN A 288 7.26 33.66 7.50
CA ASN A 288 6.21 33.43 8.46
C ASN A 288 6.69 32.72 9.72
N GLY A 289 7.99 32.43 9.84
CA GLY A 289 8.57 31.70 10.98
C GLY A 289 8.00 30.28 11.14
N LYS A 290 7.69 29.60 10.02
CA LYS A 290 7.10 28.28 10.02
C LYS A 290 8.11 27.23 9.56
N TYR A 291 8.02 26.08 10.18
CA TYR A 291 8.75 24.86 9.85
C TYR A 291 7.75 23.76 9.52
N GLY A 292 8.11 22.85 8.63
CA GLY A 292 7.23 21.74 8.33
C GLY A 292 7.95 20.54 7.74
N VAL A 293 7.24 19.43 7.71
CA VAL A 293 7.65 18.18 7.07
C VAL A 293 6.65 17.85 6.00
N ARG A 294 7.15 17.49 4.84
CA ARG A 294 6.36 17.10 3.68
C ARG A 294 6.73 15.69 3.26
N GLY A 295 5.77 14.78 3.30
CA GLY A 295 5.88 13.47 2.70
C GLY A 295 5.26 13.44 1.32
N THR A 296 5.94 12.84 0.34
CA THR A 296 5.42 12.71 -1.03
C THR A 296 5.67 11.31 -1.57
N THR A 297 4.71 10.79 -2.35
CA THR A 297 4.88 9.58 -3.15
C THR A 297 4.33 9.79 -4.56
N ARG A 298 4.88 9.09 -5.56
CA ARG A 298 4.40 9.18 -6.94
C ARG A 298 4.17 7.79 -7.51
N PHE A 299 2.95 7.51 -7.89
CA PHE A 299 2.54 6.22 -8.41
C PHE A 299 1.50 6.34 -9.52
N GLY A 300 1.12 5.22 -10.08
CA GLY A 300 -0.02 5.08 -10.98
C GLY A 300 -0.56 3.67 -10.85
N ALA A 301 -1.87 3.51 -10.84
CA ALA A 301 -2.50 2.19 -10.74
C ALA A 301 -3.44 1.95 -11.92
N GLY A 302 -3.51 0.71 -12.37
CA GLY A 302 -4.37 0.32 -13.48
C GLY A 302 -4.86 -1.11 -13.39
N ILE A 303 -6.05 -1.35 -13.95
CA ILE A 303 -6.64 -2.68 -14.09
C ILE A 303 -6.11 -3.31 -15.38
N LEU A 304 -5.54 -4.51 -15.29
CA LEU A 304 -5.11 -5.31 -16.43
C LEU A 304 -6.19 -6.30 -16.84
N ARG A 305 -6.73 -7.05 -15.89
CA ARG A 305 -7.75 -8.07 -16.12
C ARG A 305 -8.90 -7.90 -15.13
N SER A 306 -9.94 -7.17 -15.54
CA SER A 306 -11.12 -6.92 -14.72
C SER A 306 -11.86 -8.21 -14.34
N LYS A 307 -11.87 -9.23 -15.20
CA LYS A 307 -12.45 -10.55 -14.94
C LYS A 307 -11.71 -11.39 -13.88
N ALA A 308 -10.56 -10.94 -13.40
CA ALA A 308 -9.88 -11.53 -12.25
C ALA A 308 -10.32 -10.89 -10.90
N ILE A 309 -11.38 -10.07 -10.96
CA ILE A 309 -11.95 -9.35 -9.80
C ILE A 309 -13.43 -9.74 -9.71
N ALA A 310 -13.86 -10.18 -8.53
CA ALA A 310 -15.26 -10.29 -8.16
C ALA A 310 -15.58 -9.27 -7.08
N ARG A 311 -16.69 -8.58 -7.22
CA ARG A 311 -17.20 -7.61 -6.26
C ARG A 311 -18.59 -8.03 -5.80
N MET A 312 -18.80 -8.04 -4.49
CA MET A 312 -20.13 -8.22 -3.87
C MET A 312 -20.49 -6.91 -3.19
N THR A 313 -21.69 -6.44 -3.45
CA THR A 313 -22.25 -5.22 -2.88
C THR A 313 -23.58 -5.52 -2.18
N ASN A 314 -24.14 -4.52 -1.52
CA ASN A 314 -25.41 -4.64 -0.80
C ASN A 314 -25.41 -5.76 0.28
N ILE A 315 -24.30 -5.87 1.02
CA ILE A 315 -24.21 -6.64 2.23
C ILE A 315 -24.72 -5.77 3.38
N LYS A 316 -25.33 -6.39 4.37
CA LYS A 316 -25.82 -5.65 5.55
C LYS A 316 -24.69 -4.87 6.21
N GLN A 317 -24.98 -3.61 6.54
CA GLN A 317 -23.98 -2.68 7.09
C GLN A 317 -23.97 -2.65 8.62
N THR A 318 -24.76 -3.53 9.26
CA THR A 318 -24.88 -3.65 10.71
C THR A 318 -24.67 -5.10 11.13
N MET A 319 -24.40 -5.35 12.41
CA MET A 319 -24.20 -6.70 12.96
C MET A 319 -25.47 -7.54 13.01
N THR A 320 -26.64 -6.91 13.13
CA THR A 320 -27.93 -7.56 13.29
C THR A 320 -28.95 -7.06 12.29
#